data_43bb357745c525271981fba955780225
#
_entry.id   43bb357745c525271981fba955780225
#
_cell.length_a   1.000
_cell.length_b   1.000
_cell.length_c   1.000
_cell.angle_alpha   90.00
_cell.angle_beta   90.00
_cell.angle_gamma   90.00
#
_symmetry.space_group_name_H-M   'P 1'
#
loop_
_entity.id
_entity.type
_entity.pdbx_description
1 polymer ?
#
loop_
_entity_poly.entity_id
_entity_poly.type
_entity_poly.pdbx_seq_one_letter_code
_entity_poly.pdbx_strand_id
1 'polypeptide(L)'
;MTKKFKILDHDIIYLSYDEPNAEKNYADLCRKIPWAKRVHGVKGSDAAHKACAKISETDRFITVDGDNIIKTEFLSQEFDFSEHKELERCVISWTAKNHINHLMYGNGGIKCWPKEYVLNMRTHENAPADNPHAQVDFCWDVEYIQMNSCYSEIMNNATPQQAWRAGFREGVKMALDRGLRVSKEDFYKNHWKNLHRLYIWLMVGADVDNGLWAIYGAREGLYKTMCTDWDFVNVRDFDWLNNYWNTELEVFNGKNLLERTEDLGALLINELNLPIAEAPLDARGSCFFKTVYQNPARDTSQQFIDPE
;
A
#
# COMPACT_ATOMS: atom_id res chain seq x y z
N MET A 1 38.37 -3.14 -4.39
CA MET A 1 37.38 -2.18 -3.89
C MET A 1 36.02 -2.77 -4.18
N THR A 2 35.30 -3.15 -3.16
CA THR A 2 33.91 -3.61 -3.31
C THR A 2 33.06 -2.45 -3.83
N LYS A 3 32.34 -2.66 -4.92
CA LYS A 3 31.49 -1.63 -5.51
C LYS A 3 30.26 -1.45 -4.60
N LYS A 4 30.17 -0.32 -3.90
CA LYS A 4 28.98 0.02 -3.13
C LYS A 4 27.78 0.15 -4.07
N PHE A 5 26.65 -0.36 -3.64
CA PHE A 5 25.36 -0.11 -4.30
C PHE A 5 24.92 1.33 -4.00
N LYS A 6 24.66 2.12 -5.03
CA LYS A 6 24.19 3.49 -4.91
C LYS A 6 22.87 3.64 -5.66
N ILE A 7 21.91 4.33 -5.06
CA ILE A 7 20.60 4.57 -5.69
C ILE A 7 20.73 5.20 -7.07
N LEU A 8 21.59 6.22 -7.20
CA LEU A 8 21.77 6.97 -8.45
C LEU A 8 22.54 6.21 -9.54
N ASP A 9 23.12 5.05 -9.24
CA ASP A 9 23.76 4.19 -10.25
C ASP A 9 22.72 3.34 -11.03
N HIS A 10 21.43 3.43 -10.68
CA HIS A 10 20.35 2.63 -11.24
C HIS A 10 19.29 3.50 -11.91
N ASP A 11 18.62 2.93 -12.92
CA ASP A 11 17.45 3.55 -13.50
C ASP A 11 16.34 3.71 -12.45
N ILE A 12 15.75 4.90 -12.38
CA ILE A 12 14.59 5.21 -11.56
C ILE A 12 13.40 5.37 -12.51
N ILE A 13 12.38 4.53 -12.31
CA ILE A 13 11.25 4.41 -13.22
C ILE A 13 9.96 4.66 -12.43
N TYR A 14 9.27 5.73 -12.82
CA TYR A 14 7.94 6.02 -12.29
C TYR A 14 6.90 5.11 -12.93
N LEU A 15 6.20 4.32 -12.10
CA LEU A 15 5.21 3.36 -12.53
C LEU A 15 3.82 3.85 -12.17
N SER A 16 3.03 4.24 -13.17
CA SER A 16 1.68 4.78 -12.97
C SER A 16 0.68 4.18 -13.95
N TYR A 17 -0.59 4.20 -13.57
CA TYR A 17 -1.68 3.68 -14.39
C TYR A 17 -2.79 4.72 -14.59
N ASP A 18 -3.64 4.92 -13.59
CA ASP A 18 -4.81 5.81 -13.62
C ASP A 18 -4.90 6.71 -12.36
N GLU A 19 -3.80 6.84 -11.61
CA GLU A 19 -3.81 7.65 -10.40
C GLU A 19 -4.09 9.12 -10.75
N PRO A 20 -5.09 9.76 -10.10
CA PRO A 20 -5.50 11.13 -10.43
C PRO A 20 -4.39 12.16 -10.26
N ASN A 21 -3.41 11.87 -9.39
CA ASN A 21 -2.27 12.72 -9.10
C ASN A 21 -0.97 12.29 -9.79
N ALA A 22 -1.02 11.31 -10.72
CA ALA A 22 0.17 10.77 -11.38
C ALA A 22 1.02 11.84 -12.07
N GLU A 23 0.41 12.77 -12.81
CA GLU A 23 1.15 13.82 -13.51
C GLU A 23 1.87 14.75 -12.53
N LYS A 24 1.20 15.15 -11.45
CA LYS A 24 1.79 16.01 -10.40
C LYS A 24 2.96 15.30 -9.72
N ASN A 25 2.80 14.03 -9.38
CA ASN A 25 3.81 13.25 -8.69
C ASN A 25 5.01 12.94 -9.60
N TYR A 26 4.76 12.66 -10.88
CA TYR A 26 5.83 12.49 -11.86
C TYR A 26 6.63 13.79 -12.08
N ALA A 27 5.94 14.93 -12.18
CA ALA A 27 6.62 16.22 -12.27
C ALA A 27 7.46 16.53 -11.02
N ASP A 28 7.01 16.10 -9.83
CA ASP A 28 7.80 16.22 -8.60
C ASP A 28 9.06 15.31 -8.65
N LEU A 29 8.90 14.08 -9.11
CA LEU A 29 10.04 13.16 -9.31
C LEU A 29 11.05 13.72 -10.30
N CYS A 30 10.61 14.26 -11.45
CA CYS A 30 11.50 14.84 -12.47
C CYS A 30 12.25 16.08 -11.98
N ARG A 31 11.69 16.85 -11.04
CA ARG A 31 12.46 17.96 -10.41
C ARG A 31 13.63 17.46 -9.58
N LYS A 32 13.51 16.27 -8.98
CA LYS A 32 14.56 15.64 -8.16
C LYS A 32 15.50 14.80 -9.02
N ILE A 33 14.97 14.18 -10.07
CA ILE A 33 15.66 13.25 -10.97
C ILE A 33 15.22 13.55 -12.41
N PRO A 34 15.89 14.51 -13.10
CA PRO A 34 15.49 14.92 -14.46
C PRO A 34 15.52 13.80 -15.50
N TRP A 35 16.27 12.73 -15.26
CA TRP A 35 16.39 11.55 -16.14
C TRP A 35 15.50 10.39 -15.72
N ALA A 36 14.58 10.56 -14.78
CA ALA A 36 13.64 9.52 -14.40
C ALA A 36 12.83 9.06 -15.62
N LYS A 37 12.80 7.75 -15.83
CA LYS A 37 11.98 7.13 -16.86
C LYS A 37 10.55 6.97 -16.37
N ARG A 38 9.60 6.70 -17.28
CA ARG A 38 8.21 6.45 -16.91
C ARG A 38 7.63 5.28 -17.69
N VAL A 39 6.87 4.44 -16.99
CA VAL A 39 5.91 3.50 -17.56
C VAL A 39 4.52 3.93 -17.09
N HIS A 40 3.60 4.17 -18.03
CA HIS A 40 2.26 4.68 -17.73
C HIS A 40 1.19 3.95 -18.54
N GLY A 41 0.04 3.69 -17.90
CA GLY A 41 -1.15 3.16 -18.57
C GLY A 41 -1.06 1.69 -19.00
N VAL A 42 -0.07 0.94 -18.52
CA VAL A 42 0.03 -0.49 -18.81
C VAL A 42 -0.90 -1.24 -17.86
N LYS A 43 -1.95 -1.87 -18.42
CA LYS A 43 -2.92 -2.65 -17.63
C LYS A 43 -2.29 -3.95 -17.12
N GLY A 44 -2.45 -4.20 -15.82
CA GLY A 44 -1.95 -5.37 -15.12
C GLY A 44 -0.57 -5.16 -14.50
N SER A 45 -0.44 -5.58 -13.23
CA SER A 45 0.80 -5.38 -12.45
C SER A 45 1.98 -6.15 -13.04
N ASP A 46 1.76 -7.36 -13.53
CA ASP A 46 2.79 -8.18 -14.18
C ASP A 46 3.34 -7.48 -15.44
N ALA A 47 2.45 -7.09 -16.34
CA ALA A 47 2.82 -6.42 -17.58
C ALA A 47 3.51 -5.08 -17.33
N ALA A 48 3.04 -4.30 -16.36
CA ALA A 48 3.57 -2.99 -16.00
C ALA A 48 5.01 -3.09 -15.45
N HIS A 49 5.28 -4.02 -14.53
CA HIS A 49 6.63 -4.24 -14.00
C HIS A 49 7.59 -4.77 -15.07
N LYS A 50 7.13 -5.70 -15.93
CA LYS A 50 7.93 -6.18 -17.08
C LYS A 50 8.23 -5.06 -18.08
N ALA A 51 7.31 -4.10 -18.28
CA ALA A 51 7.58 -2.91 -19.08
C ALA A 51 8.69 -2.05 -18.46
N CYS A 52 8.69 -1.87 -17.12
CA CYS A 52 9.79 -1.20 -16.43
C CYS A 52 11.12 -1.91 -16.65
N ALA A 53 11.15 -3.24 -16.50
CA ALA A 53 12.36 -4.02 -16.74
C ALA A 53 12.87 -3.88 -18.18
N LYS A 54 11.99 -3.82 -19.17
CA LYS A 54 12.36 -3.68 -20.59
C LYS A 54 13.00 -2.34 -20.92
N ILE A 55 12.53 -1.24 -20.30
CA ILE A 55 13.10 0.10 -20.55
C ILE A 55 14.32 0.40 -19.68
N SER A 56 14.59 -0.42 -18.66
CA SER A 56 15.77 -0.27 -17.82
C SER A 56 17.04 -0.63 -18.60
N GLU A 57 18.07 0.20 -18.46
CA GLU A 57 19.43 -0.01 -18.99
C GLU A 57 20.39 -0.58 -17.96
N THR A 58 19.97 -0.64 -16.69
CA THR A 58 20.75 -1.15 -15.56
C THR A 58 20.29 -2.55 -15.15
N ASP A 59 21.18 -3.36 -14.58
CA ASP A 59 20.90 -4.74 -14.14
C ASP A 59 19.90 -4.76 -12.98
N ARG A 60 19.82 -3.67 -12.23
CA ARG A 60 18.78 -3.40 -11.24
C ARG A 60 18.18 -2.04 -11.56
N PHE A 61 16.89 -1.90 -11.28
CA PHE A 61 16.19 -0.63 -11.43
C PHE A 61 15.27 -0.38 -10.24
N ILE A 62 14.90 0.87 -10.06
CA ILE A 62 14.06 1.30 -8.95
C ILE A 62 12.71 1.74 -9.52
N THR A 63 11.61 1.14 -9.01
CA THR A 63 10.27 1.63 -9.27
C THR A 63 9.83 2.61 -8.19
N VAL A 64 9.11 3.65 -8.61
CA VAL A 64 8.37 4.58 -7.76
C VAL A 64 6.91 4.51 -8.18
N ASP A 65 6.04 4.03 -7.29
CA ASP A 65 4.61 3.87 -7.58
C ASP A 65 3.93 5.23 -7.78
N GLY A 66 2.90 5.28 -8.64
CA GLY A 66 2.27 6.50 -9.13
C GLY A 66 1.63 7.41 -8.09
N ASP A 67 1.29 6.85 -6.93
CA ASP A 67 0.77 7.60 -5.79
C ASP A 67 1.84 8.03 -4.78
N ASN A 68 3.13 7.80 -5.06
CA ASN A 68 4.22 8.09 -4.13
C ASN A 68 4.97 9.38 -4.47
N ILE A 69 5.31 10.13 -3.41
CA ILE A 69 6.26 11.24 -3.44
C ILE A 69 7.50 10.82 -2.68
N ILE A 70 8.67 10.81 -3.34
CA ILE A 70 9.93 10.42 -2.71
C ILE A 70 10.59 11.61 -2.00
N LYS A 71 11.31 11.30 -0.91
CA LYS A 71 12.18 12.26 -0.23
C LYS A 71 13.53 12.33 -0.94
N THR A 72 14.13 13.53 -0.96
CA THR A 72 15.43 13.75 -1.62
C THR A 72 16.55 12.93 -0.99
N GLU A 73 16.47 12.68 0.31
CA GLU A 73 17.44 11.89 1.08
C GLU A 73 17.56 10.44 0.59
N PHE A 74 16.53 9.92 -0.08
CA PHE A 74 16.59 8.61 -0.73
C PHE A 74 17.73 8.52 -1.76
N LEU A 75 17.97 9.59 -2.50
CA LEU A 75 18.92 9.62 -3.60
C LEU A 75 20.39 9.51 -3.14
N SER A 76 20.67 9.88 -1.89
CA SER A 76 22.00 9.79 -1.30
C SER A 76 22.31 8.44 -0.65
N GLN A 77 21.34 7.51 -0.67
CA GLN A 77 21.53 6.21 -0.03
C GLN A 77 22.53 5.35 -0.78
N GLU A 78 23.41 4.72 -0.03
CA GLU A 78 24.36 3.73 -0.53
C GLU A 78 24.52 2.57 0.47
N PHE A 79 24.67 1.36 -0.06
CA PHE A 79 24.78 0.14 0.70
C PHE A 79 25.99 -0.66 0.30
N ASP A 80 26.59 -1.37 1.25
CA ASP A 80 27.66 -2.32 0.98
C ASP A 80 27.12 -3.75 1.14
N PHE A 81 26.97 -4.45 0.02
CA PHE A 81 26.52 -5.85 0.02
C PHE A 81 27.67 -6.86 -0.06
N SER A 82 28.92 -6.42 0.14
CA SER A 82 30.07 -7.30 0.00
C SER A 82 30.08 -8.52 0.92
N GLU A 83 29.52 -8.37 2.12
CA GLU A 83 29.37 -9.45 3.10
C GLU A 83 28.06 -10.25 2.94
N HIS A 84 27.15 -9.81 2.05
CA HIS A 84 25.81 -10.32 1.89
C HIS A 84 25.46 -10.51 0.42
N LYS A 85 26.15 -11.40 -0.26
CA LYS A 85 25.95 -11.65 -1.70
C LYS A 85 24.58 -12.18 -2.05
N GLU A 86 23.89 -12.79 -1.10
CA GLU A 86 22.50 -13.23 -1.24
C GLU A 86 21.56 -12.06 -1.59
N LEU A 87 21.89 -10.84 -1.15
CA LEU A 87 21.10 -9.65 -1.39
C LEU A 87 21.09 -9.21 -2.86
N GLU A 88 22.06 -9.64 -3.64
CA GLU A 88 22.13 -9.34 -5.07
C GLU A 88 20.92 -9.89 -5.85
N ARG A 89 20.25 -10.92 -5.30
CA ARG A 89 19.06 -11.55 -5.91
C ARG A 89 17.75 -11.09 -5.33
N CYS A 90 17.75 -10.43 -4.18
CA CYS A 90 16.55 -10.01 -3.49
C CYS A 90 15.98 -8.70 -4.06
N VAL A 91 14.68 -8.51 -3.90
CA VAL A 91 14.04 -7.20 -4.06
C VAL A 91 14.25 -6.39 -2.79
N ILE A 92 14.79 -5.18 -2.93
CA ILE A 92 14.94 -4.25 -1.81
C ILE A 92 13.72 -3.33 -1.80
N SER A 93 13.02 -3.26 -0.68
CA SER A 93 11.81 -2.46 -0.54
C SER A 93 11.95 -1.50 0.63
N TRP A 94 11.58 -0.24 0.43
CA TRP A 94 11.52 0.75 1.50
C TRP A 94 10.09 0.96 1.96
N THR A 95 9.95 1.28 3.24
CA THR A 95 8.64 1.61 3.78
C THR A 95 8.18 2.96 3.24
N ALA A 96 6.87 3.15 3.14
CA ALA A 96 6.27 4.44 2.84
C ALA A 96 5.33 4.85 3.96
N LYS A 97 5.21 6.17 4.20
CA LYS A 97 4.25 6.73 5.14
C LYS A 97 2.95 7.05 4.40
N ASN A 98 1.84 6.52 4.85
CA ASN A 98 0.54 6.87 4.30
C ASN A 98 0.14 8.28 4.74
N HIS A 99 -0.23 9.14 3.79
CA HIS A 99 -0.62 10.53 4.05
C HIS A 99 -1.89 10.63 4.90
N ILE A 100 -2.83 9.73 4.72
CA ILE A 100 -4.14 9.78 5.38
C ILE A 100 -4.01 9.59 6.89
N ASN A 101 -3.24 8.57 7.33
CA ASN A 101 -3.24 8.13 8.73
C ASN A 101 -1.85 7.95 9.36
N HIS A 102 -0.79 8.30 8.64
CA HIS A 102 0.62 8.19 9.03
C HIS A 102 1.12 6.77 9.33
N LEU A 103 0.36 5.75 8.97
CA LEU A 103 0.84 4.39 9.07
C LEU A 103 2.04 4.14 8.15
N MET A 104 3.00 3.37 8.67
CA MET A 104 4.16 2.88 7.93
C MET A 104 4.24 1.37 8.08
N TYR A 105 3.95 0.62 7.01
CA TYR A 105 4.00 -0.84 7.01
C TYR A 105 4.07 -1.40 5.59
N GLY A 106 4.32 -2.69 5.50
CA GLY A 106 4.36 -3.40 4.23
C GLY A 106 5.49 -2.94 3.31
N ASN A 107 5.45 -3.40 2.09
CA ASN A 107 6.33 -2.99 1.03
C ASN A 107 5.81 -1.66 0.46
N GLY A 108 6.52 -0.56 0.74
CA GLY A 108 6.16 0.75 0.24
C GLY A 108 6.29 0.88 -1.28
N GLY A 109 5.96 2.05 -1.82
CA GLY A 109 5.95 2.32 -3.25
C GLY A 109 7.34 2.50 -3.89
N ILE A 110 8.44 2.35 -3.12
CA ILE A 110 9.81 2.34 -3.66
C ILE A 110 10.37 0.92 -3.54
N LYS A 111 10.77 0.34 -4.67
CA LYS A 111 11.40 -0.98 -4.71
C LYS A 111 12.55 -1.01 -5.70
N CYS A 112 13.66 -1.64 -5.33
CA CYS A 112 14.76 -1.91 -6.22
C CYS A 112 14.74 -3.38 -6.64
N TRP A 113 14.57 -3.60 -7.93
CA TRP A 113 14.34 -4.89 -8.54
C TRP A 113 15.57 -5.39 -9.30
N PRO A 114 15.94 -6.67 -9.18
CA PRO A 114 16.80 -7.31 -10.17
C PRO A 114 16.04 -7.41 -11.50
N LYS A 115 16.60 -6.87 -12.59
CA LYS A 115 15.94 -6.82 -13.92
C LYS A 115 15.57 -8.20 -14.45
N GLU A 116 16.51 -9.14 -14.39
CA GLU A 116 16.30 -10.50 -14.84
C GLU A 116 15.16 -11.20 -14.07
N TYR A 117 15.09 -10.96 -12.77
CA TYR A 117 14.02 -11.51 -11.96
C TYR A 117 12.65 -11.00 -12.44
N VAL A 118 12.49 -9.68 -12.65
CA VAL A 118 11.21 -9.09 -13.06
C VAL A 118 10.76 -9.60 -14.42
N LEU A 119 11.68 -9.82 -15.36
CA LEU A 119 11.34 -10.37 -16.67
C LEU A 119 10.72 -11.78 -16.58
N ASN A 120 11.07 -12.55 -15.56
CA ASN A 120 10.66 -13.93 -15.34
C ASN A 120 9.66 -14.14 -14.20
N MET A 121 9.41 -13.11 -13.37
CA MET A 121 8.55 -13.22 -12.18
C MET A 121 7.09 -13.53 -12.51
N ARG A 122 6.41 -14.07 -11.50
CA ARG A 122 4.96 -14.23 -11.49
C ARG A 122 4.36 -13.34 -10.40
N THR A 123 3.35 -12.56 -10.76
CA THR A 123 2.57 -11.78 -9.80
C THR A 123 1.31 -12.54 -9.38
N HIS A 124 0.59 -11.98 -8.42
CA HIS A 124 -0.69 -12.52 -7.96
C HIS A 124 -1.72 -12.72 -9.09
N GLU A 125 -1.60 -11.98 -10.21
CA GLU A 125 -2.47 -12.13 -11.38
C GLU A 125 -2.29 -13.49 -12.06
N ASN A 126 -1.11 -14.09 -11.93
CA ASN A 126 -0.74 -15.38 -12.50
C ASN A 126 -0.57 -16.47 -11.43
N ALA A 127 -1.08 -16.22 -10.22
CA ALA A 127 -0.97 -17.18 -9.12
C ALA A 127 -1.86 -18.41 -9.37
N PRO A 128 -1.40 -19.62 -9.02
CA PRO A 128 -2.22 -20.81 -9.07
C PRO A 128 -3.46 -20.69 -8.17
N ALA A 129 -4.60 -21.20 -8.65
CA ALA A 129 -5.87 -21.12 -7.91
C ALA A 129 -5.85 -21.88 -6.57
N ASP A 130 -4.96 -22.85 -6.43
CA ASP A 130 -4.77 -23.68 -5.24
C ASP A 130 -3.81 -23.06 -4.21
N ASN A 131 -3.26 -21.86 -4.48
CA ASN A 131 -2.40 -21.12 -3.54
C ASN A 131 -3.04 -19.80 -3.11
N PRO A 132 -3.86 -19.80 -2.03
CA PRO A 132 -4.53 -18.58 -1.54
C PRO A 132 -3.57 -17.47 -1.14
N HIS A 133 -2.40 -17.81 -0.61
CA HIS A 133 -1.38 -16.85 -0.21
C HIS A 133 -0.81 -16.11 -1.43
N ALA A 134 -0.49 -16.85 -2.49
CA ALA A 134 -0.01 -16.27 -3.75
C ALA A 134 -1.05 -15.36 -4.42
N GLN A 135 -2.34 -15.58 -4.15
CA GLN A 135 -3.41 -14.76 -4.72
C GLN A 135 -3.55 -13.39 -4.06
N VAL A 136 -3.07 -13.20 -2.85
CA VAL A 136 -3.15 -11.91 -2.12
C VAL A 136 -1.83 -11.16 -2.05
N ASP A 137 -0.71 -11.87 -2.22
CA ASP A 137 0.61 -11.26 -2.24
C ASP A 137 1.01 -10.88 -3.66
N PHE A 138 1.53 -9.66 -3.84
CA PHE A 138 1.88 -9.13 -5.15
C PHE A 138 2.93 -9.99 -5.86
N CYS A 139 3.96 -10.40 -5.14
CA CYS A 139 5.07 -11.17 -5.67
C CYS A 139 5.48 -12.22 -4.64
N TRP A 140 4.95 -13.41 -4.79
CA TRP A 140 4.99 -14.47 -3.79
C TRP A 140 6.20 -15.41 -3.92
N ASP A 141 6.95 -15.32 -5.00
CA ASP A 141 8.08 -16.22 -5.33
C ASP A 141 9.45 -15.56 -5.17
N VAL A 142 9.52 -14.37 -4.56
CA VAL A 142 10.77 -13.63 -4.36
C VAL A 142 11.02 -13.30 -2.89
N GLU A 143 12.30 -13.24 -2.54
CA GLU A 143 12.72 -12.73 -1.26
C GLU A 143 12.78 -11.19 -1.28
N TYR A 144 12.08 -10.59 -0.34
CA TYR A 144 12.10 -9.16 -0.08
C TYR A 144 12.99 -8.83 1.11
N ILE A 145 13.87 -7.86 0.91
CA ILE A 145 14.53 -7.17 2.01
C ILE A 145 13.80 -5.88 2.24
N GLN A 146 13.17 -5.79 3.38
CA GLN A 146 12.45 -4.59 3.76
C GLN A 146 13.34 -3.70 4.61
N MET A 147 13.71 -2.55 4.06
CA MET A 147 14.51 -1.54 4.75
C MET A 147 13.67 -0.83 5.82
N ASN A 148 14.32 -0.41 6.91
CA ASN A 148 13.64 0.27 8.01
C ASN A 148 13.25 1.71 7.69
N SER A 149 14.04 2.38 6.87
CA SER A 149 13.88 3.80 6.57
C SER A 149 12.66 4.06 5.67
N CYS A 150 12.05 5.21 5.89
CA CYS A 150 10.88 5.69 5.16
C CYS A 150 11.26 6.85 4.27
N TYR A 151 11.35 6.60 2.97
CA TYR A 151 11.77 7.59 1.96
C TYR A 151 10.66 8.04 1.04
N SER A 152 9.43 7.62 1.24
CA SER A 152 8.30 8.11 0.46
C SER A 152 7.05 8.32 1.28
N GLU A 153 6.14 9.12 0.72
CA GLU A 153 4.79 9.35 1.23
C GLU A 153 3.78 8.92 0.18
N ILE A 154 2.80 8.11 0.58
CA ILE A 154 1.72 7.63 -0.28
C ILE A 154 0.60 8.66 -0.29
N MET A 155 0.32 9.23 -1.46
CA MET A 155 -0.69 10.26 -1.70
C MET A 155 -1.91 9.64 -2.39
N ASN A 156 -2.64 8.80 -1.68
CA ASN A 156 -3.77 8.05 -2.22
C ASN A 156 -5.14 8.64 -1.86
N ASN A 157 -5.20 9.96 -1.75
CA ASN A 157 -6.40 10.71 -1.36
C ASN A 157 -6.71 11.91 -2.26
N ALA A 158 -6.22 11.92 -3.51
CA ALA A 158 -6.44 13.03 -4.43
C ALA A 158 -7.91 13.16 -4.89
N THR A 159 -8.66 12.07 -4.87
CA THR A 159 -10.11 12.06 -5.15
C THR A 159 -10.86 11.21 -4.11
N PRO A 160 -12.17 11.44 -3.94
CA PRO A 160 -13.02 10.59 -3.11
C PRO A 160 -12.90 9.09 -3.45
N GLN A 161 -12.95 8.74 -4.72
CA GLN A 161 -12.81 7.36 -5.20
C GLN A 161 -11.45 6.75 -4.84
N GLN A 162 -10.37 7.49 -5.05
CA GLN A 162 -9.02 7.00 -4.72
C GLN A 162 -8.88 6.75 -3.21
N ALA A 163 -9.36 7.67 -2.38
CA ALA A 163 -9.31 7.55 -0.94
C ALA A 163 -10.17 6.38 -0.43
N TRP A 164 -11.41 6.27 -0.92
CA TRP A 164 -12.28 5.14 -0.61
C TRP A 164 -11.62 3.81 -1.00
N ARG A 165 -11.11 3.70 -2.23
CA ARG A 165 -10.45 2.49 -2.72
C ARG A 165 -9.25 2.09 -1.87
N ALA A 166 -8.46 3.07 -1.43
CA ALA A 166 -7.33 2.82 -0.53
C ALA A 166 -7.79 2.23 0.81
N GLY A 167 -8.74 2.86 1.48
CA GLY A 167 -9.31 2.36 2.73
C GLY A 167 -10.00 1.01 2.57
N PHE A 168 -10.84 0.87 1.55
CA PHE A 168 -11.59 -0.37 1.28
C PHE A 168 -10.65 -1.57 1.14
N ARG A 169 -9.61 -1.44 0.32
CA ARG A 169 -8.62 -2.53 0.12
C ARG A 169 -7.88 -2.89 1.39
N GLU A 170 -7.52 -1.90 2.20
CA GLU A 170 -6.85 -2.16 3.47
C GLU A 170 -7.79 -2.78 4.51
N GLY A 171 -9.06 -2.33 4.57
CA GLY A 171 -10.09 -2.95 5.39
C GLY A 171 -10.29 -4.43 5.08
N VAL A 172 -10.34 -4.78 3.79
CA VAL A 172 -10.43 -6.18 3.34
C VAL A 172 -9.17 -6.97 3.71
N LYS A 173 -7.98 -6.48 3.33
CA LYS A 173 -6.73 -7.22 3.53
C LYS A 173 -6.41 -7.49 4.99
N MET A 174 -6.63 -6.50 5.86
CA MET A 174 -6.33 -6.63 7.30
C MET A 174 -7.38 -7.43 8.06
N ALA A 175 -8.56 -7.67 7.46
CA ALA A 175 -9.58 -8.57 7.98
C ALA A 175 -9.21 -10.05 7.82
N LEU A 176 -8.28 -10.37 6.92
CA LEU A 176 -7.90 -11.74 6.61
C LEU A 176 -6.69 -12.19 7.43
N ASP A 177 -6.68 -13.45 7.87
CA ASP A 177 -5.49 -14.10 8.38
C ASP A 177 -4.81 -14.87 7.25
N ARG A 178 -3.60 -14.46 6.87
CA ARG A 178 -2.82 -15.06 5.77
C ARG A 178 -3.64 -15.26 4.49
N GLY A 179 -4.50 -14.29 4.17
CA GLY A 179 -5.35 -14.34 2.99
C GLY A 179 -6.64 -15.16 3.14
N LEU A 180 -6.95 -15.68 4.31
CA LEU A 180 -8.13 -16.46 4.59
C LEU A 180 -9.09 -15.69 5.52
N ARG A 181 -10.39 -15.82 5.25
CA ARG A 181 -11.43 -15.29 6.15
C ARG A 181 -11.49 -16.16 7.40
N VAL A 182 -11.39 -15.53 8.57
CA VAL A 182 -11.65 -16.19 9.87
C VAL A 182 -13.15 -16.09 10.22
N SER A 183 -13.60 -16.85 11.23
CA SER A 183 -14.97 -16.66 11.76
C SER A 183 -15.07 -15.31 12.48
N LYS A 184 -16.30 -14.79 12.65
CA LYS A 184 -16.52 -13.53 13.39
C LYS A 184 -16.05 -13.66 14.84
N GLU A 185 -16.30 -14.80 15.46
CA GLU A 185 -15.94 -15.12 16.83
C GLU A 185 -14.42 -15.18 17.01
N ASP A 186 -13.69 -15.51 15.97
CA ASP A 186 -12.24 -15.65 16.00
C ASP A 186 -11.53 -14.43 15.43
N PHE A 187 -12.25 -13.39 15.04
CA PHE A 187 -11.67 -12.19 14.43
C PHE A 187 -10.58 -11.55 15.30
N TYR A 188 -10.74 -11.54 16.62
CA TYR A 188 -9.76 -11.01 17.57
C TYR A 188 -8.44 -11.81 17.62
N LYS A 189 -8.41 -13.03 17.04
CA LYS A 189 -7.20 -13.86 16.93
C LYS A 189 -6.30 -13.49 15.74
N ASN A 190 -6.78 -12.63 14.85
CA ASN A 190 -5.95 -12.12 13.76
C ASN A 190 -4.66 -11.51 14.31
N HIS A 191 -3.63 -11.51 13.49
CA HIS A 191 -2.33 -11.00 13.89
C HIS A 191 -2.44 -9.57 14.44
N TRP A 192 -1.96 -9.33 15.66
CA TRP A 192 -2.15 -8.09 16.40
C TRP A 192 -1.71 -6.82 15.63
N LYS A 193 -0.63 -6.91 14.83
CA LYS A 193 -0.18 -5.78 13.99
C LYS A 193 -1.22 -5.42 12.92
N ASN A 194 -1.93 -6.42 12.36
CA ASN A 194 -2.98 -6.17 11.39
C ASN A 194 -4.20 -5.54 12.05
N LEU A 195 -4.63 -6.05 13.22
CA LEU A 195 -5.72 -5.45 13.99
C LEU A 195 -5.40 -4.00 14.39
N HIS A 196 -4.18 -3.75 14.89
CA HIS A 196 -3.73 -2.42 15.26
C HIS A 196 -3.80 -1.42 14.08
N ARG A 197 -3.28 -1.81 12.92
CA ARG A 197 -3.34 -1.00 11.70
C ARG A 197 -4.78 -0.80 11.22
N LEU A 198 -5.58 -1.86 11.27
CA LEU A 198 -6.98 -1.81 10.90
C LEU A 198 -7.72 -0.77 11.74
N TYR A 199 -7.59 -0.79 13.07
CA TYR A 199 -8.25 0.19 13.94
C TYR A 199 -7.88 1.63 13.60
N ILE A 200 -6.63 1.87 13.19
CA ILE A 200 -6.21 3.20 12.74
C ILE A 200 -6.88 3.57 11.41
N TRP A 201 -6.97 2.65 10.43
CA TRP A 201 -7.70 2.88 9.20
C TRP A 201 -9.20 3.15 9.41
N LEU A 202 -9.81 2.53 10.43
CA LEU A 202 -11.23 2.71 10.76
C LEU A 202 -11.52 4.05 11.46
N MET A 203 -10.49 4.75 11.98
CA MET A 203 -10.67 5.87 12.91
C MET A 203 -9.95 7.16 12.50
N VAL A 204 -8.82 7.10 11.78
CA VAL A 204 -7.89 8.22 11.61
C VAL A 204 -7.78 8.63 10.15
N GLY A 205 -7.91 9.93 9.87
CA GLY A 205 -7.72 10.47 8.53
C GLY A 205 -8.57 11.69 8.19
N ALA A 206 -9.55 12.06 9.02
CA ALA A 206 -10.50 13.13 8.71
C ALA A 206 -9.87 14.54 8.61
N ASP A 207 -8.60 14.69 8.91
CA ASP A 207 -7.83 15.95 8.84
C ASP A 207 -7.18 16.23 7.48
N VAL A 208 -7.33 15.31 6.52
CA VAL A 208 -6.83 15.48 5.16
C VAL A 208 -7.96 15.42 4.13
N ASP A 209 -7.73 16.00 2.95
CA ASP A 209 -8.70 15.95 1.86
C ASP A 209 -9.09 14.50 1.56
N ASN A 210 -10.39 14.27 1.42
CA ASN A 210 -10.98 12.96 1.17
C ASN A 210 -10.69 11.87 2.25
N GLY A 211 -10.10 12.24 3.40
CA GLY A 211 -9.72 11.25 4.41
C GLY A 211 -10.91 10.52 5.04
N LEU A 212 -12.08 11.17 5.18
CA LEU A 212 -13.30 10.50 5.63
C LEU A 212 -13.78 9.41 4.64
N TRP A 213 -13.56 9.58 3.35
CA TRP A 213 -13.82 8.54 2.35
C TRP A 213 -12.93 7.31 2.55
N ALA A 214 -11.68 7.51 2.97
CA ALA A 214 -10.80 6.40 3.28
C ALA A 214 -11.26 5.64 4.53
N ILE A 215 -11.69 6.34 5.57
CA ILE A 215 -12.26 5.72 6.78
C ILE A 215 -13.53 4.95 6.42
N TYR A 216 -14.45 5.55 5.67
CA TYR A 216 -15.66 4.90 5.18
C TYR A 216 -15.31 3.62 4.39
N GLY A 217 -14.39 3.73 3.44
CA GLY A 217 -13.93 2.58 2.65
C GLY A 217 -13.35 1.47 3.51
N ALA A 218 -12.54 1.78 4.51
CA ALA A 218 -11.96 0.79 5.42
C ALA A 218 -13.05 0.05 6.22
N ARG A 219 -14.03 0.79 6.76
CA ARG A 219 -15.19 0.22 7.47
C ARG A 219 -16.03 -0.66 6.56
N GLU A 220 -16.34 -0.17 5.35
CA GLU A 220 -17.12 -0.93 4.36
C GLU A 220 -16.39 -2.20 3.91
N GLY A 221 -15.09 -2.12 3.62
CA GLY A 221 -14.27 -3.26 3.22
C GLY A 221 -14.21 -4.34 4.31
N LEU A 222 -14.03 -3.93 5.56
CA LEU A 222 -14.07 -4.84 6.70
C LEU A 222 -15.46 -5.47 6.85
N TYR A 223 -16.54 -4.66 6.81
CA TYR A 223 -17.90 -5.14 6.96
C TYR A 223 -18.28 -6.15 5.87
N LYS A 224 -18.03 -5.81 4.60
CA LYS A 224 -18.27 -6.71 3.47
C LYS A 224 -17.51 -8.03 3.62
N THR A 225 -16.25 -7.97 4.07
CA THR A 225 -15.41 -9.15 4.22
C THR A 225 -15.90 -10.07 5.34
N MET A 226 -16.25 -9.51 6.49
CA MET A 226 -16.53 -10.31 7.68
C MET A 226 -18.01 -10.56 7.93
N CYS A 227 -18.90 -9.69 7.46
CA CYS A 227 -20.31 -9.69 7.84
C CYS A 227 -21.26 -9.99 6.69
N THR A 228 -20.76 -10.22 5.48
CA THR A 228 -21.57 -10.56 4.31
C THR A 228 -20.98 -11.75 3.54
N ASP A 229 -21.74 -12.26 2.58
CA ASP A 229 -21.28 -13.32 1.66
C ASP A 229 -20.48 -12.77 0.47
N TRP A 230 -20.10 -11.49 0.51
CA TRP A 230 -19.33 -10.88 -0.58
C TRP A 230 -18.00 -11.63 -0.81
N ASP A 231 -17.70 -11.90 -2.08
CA ASP A 231 -16.42 -12.51 -2.45
C ASP A 231 -15.30 -11.48 -2.37
N PHE A 232 -14.48 -11.60 -1.31
CA PHE A 232 -13.39 -10.67 -1.04
C PHE A 232 -12.25 -10.72 -2.09
N VAL A 233 -12.20 -11.72 -2.95
CA VAL A 233 -11.26 -11.79 -4.08
C VAL A 233 -11.44 -10.60 -5.02
N ASN A 234 -12.65 -10.06 -5.12
CA ASN A 234 -12.95 -8.85 -5.90
C ASN A 234 -12.17 -7.59 -5.45
N VAL A 235 -11.55 -7.60 -4.27
CA VAL A 235 -10.67 -6.49 -3.79
C VAL A 235 -9.50 -6.22 -4.74
N ARG A 236 -9.14 -7.17 -5.59
CA ARG A 236 -8.05 -7.07 -6.58
C ARG A 236 -8.54 -6.66 -7.96
N ASP A 237 -9.82 -6.77 -8.21
CA ASP A 237 -10.44 -6.42 -9.48
C ASP A 237 -10.74 -4.91 -9.52
N PHE A 238 -9.88 -4.16 -10.21
CA PHE A 238 -10.03 -2.72 -10.35
C PHE A 238 -11.26 -2.34 -11.21
N ASP A 239 -11.64 -3.18 -12.16
CA ASP A 239 -12.85 -2.94 -12.97
C ASP A 239 -14.10 -3.12 -12.07
N TRP A 240 -14.11 -4.12 -11.17
CA TRP A 240 -15.14 -4.28 -10.15
C TRP A 240 -15.20 -3.07 -9.20
N LEU A 241 -14.06 -2.64 -8.67
CA LEU A 241 -13.97 -1.50 -7.74
C LEU A 241 -14.47 -0.21 -8.40
N ASN A 242 -14.12 0.03 -9.66
CA ASN A 242 -14.59 1.20 -10.40
C ASN A 242 -16.10 1.14 -10.67
N ASN A 243 -16.63 -0.02 -11.07
CA ASN A 243 -18.04 -0.20 -11.27
C ASN A 243 -18.82 0.00 -9.97
N TYR A 244 -18.36 -0.59 -8.86
CA TYR A 244 -18.98 -0.43 -7.54
C TYR A 244 -19.00 1.04 -7.11
N TRP A 245 -17.90 1.77 -7.29
CA TRP A 245 -17.87 3.20 -7.04
C TRP A 245 -18.95 3.94 -7.83
N ASN A 246 -19.03 3.74 -9.13
CA ASN A 246 -19.93 4.46 -10.01
C ASN A 246 -21.41 4.15 -9.73
N THR A 247 -21.74 2.90 -9.37
CA THR A 247 -23.12 2.48 -9.18
C THR A 247 -23.63 2.71 -7.75
N GLU A 248 -22.79 2.57 -6.75
CA GLU A 248 -23.23 2.57 -5.36
C GLU A 248 -22.82 3.84 -4.59
N LEU A 249 -21.64 4.38 -4.87
CA LEU A 249 -21.04 5.43 -4.05
C LEU A 249 -21.12 6.82 -4.66
N GLU A 250 -20.86 6.96 -5.93
CA GLU A 250 -20.94 8.25 -6.62
C GLU A 250 -22.37 8.83 -6.57
N VAL A 251 -23.38 7.94 -6.56
CA VAL A 251 -24.81 8.29 -6.54
C VAL A 251 -25.17 9.13 -5.31
N PHE A 252 -24.61 8.84 -4.13
CA PHE A 252 -24.90 9.65 -2.96
C PHE A 252 -24.03 10.91 -2.85
N ASN A 253 -23.00 11.03 -3.69
CA ASN A 253 -22.16 12.23 -3.83
C ASN A 253 -21.67 12.81 -2.50
N GLY A 254 -21.26 11.93 -1.57
CA GLY A 254 -20.78 12.30 -0.23
C GLY A 254 -21.82 12.86 0.72
N LYS A 255 -23.11 12.94 0.32
CA LYS A 255 -24.17 13.32 1.25
C LYS A 255 -24.27 12.31 2.37
N ASN A 256 -24.33 12.79 3.61
CA ASN A 256 -24.39 11.96 4.81
C ASN A 256 -23.21 10.99 4.96
N LEU A 257 -22.02 11.29 4.37
CA LEU A 257 -20.87 10.40 4.46
C LEU A 257 -20.47 10.12 5.91
N LEU A 258 -20.50 11.12 6.78
CA LEU A 258 -20.21 10.94 8.22
C LEU A 258 -21.22 10.00 8.87
N GLU A 259 -22.52 10.24 8.69
CA GLU A 259 -23.60 9.39 9.22
C GLU A 259 -23.44 7.94 8.77
N ARG A 260 -23.21 7.70 7.48
CA ARG A 260 -22.96 6.35 6.94
C ARG A 260 -21.68 5.71 7.53
N THR A 261 -20.68 6.52 7.80
CA THR A 261 -19.45 6.04 8.43
C THR A 261 -19.71 5.63 9.89
N GLU A 262 -20.53 6.39 10.61
CA GLU A 262 -20.97 6.09 11.97
C GLU A 262 -21.83 4.83 12.02
N ASP A 263 -22.80 4.69 11.10
CA ASP A 263 -23.63 3.48 10.97
C ASP A 263 -22.79 2.22 10.77
N LEU A 264 -21.79 2.27 9.87
CA LEU A 264 -20.86 1.17 9.70
C LEU A 264 -20.01 0.93 10.95
N GLY A 265 -19.65 1.97 11.69
CA GLY A 265 -18.98 1.86 12.98
C GLY A 265 -19.81 1.08 13.99
N ALA A 266 -21.08 1.45 14.16
CA ALA A 266 -22.03 0.77 15.03
C ALA A 266 -22.22 -0.71 14.63
N LEU A 267 -22.39 -0.98 13.34
CA LEU A 267 -22.50 -2.36 12.83
C LEU A 267 -21.25 -3.20 13.16
N LEU A 268 -20.05 -2.65 12.94
CA LEU A 268 -18.79 -3.36 13.21
C LEU A 268 -18.57 -3.62 14.71
N ILE A 269 -18.97 -2.69 15.57
CA ILE A 269 -18.95 -2.89 17.04
C ILE A 269 -19.88 -4.04 17.40
N ASN A 270 -21.10 -4.03 16.91
CA ASN A 270 -22.11 -5.04 17.24
C ASN A 270 -21.77 -6.43 16.68
N GLU A 271 -21.26 -6.51 15.44
CA GLU A 271 -21.01 -7.78 14.74
C GLU A 271 -19.66 -8.44 15.09
N LEU A 272 -18.64 -7.62 15.38
CA LEU A 272 -17.26 -8.08 15.58
C LEU A 272 -16.69 -7.71 16.95
N ASN A 273 -17.48 -7.04 17.80
CA ASN A 273 -17.06 -6.54 19.12
C ASN A 273 -15.75 -5.72 19.04
N LEU A 274 -15.65 -4.81 18.07
CA LEU A 274 -14.44 -4.02 17.85
C LEU A 274 -14.24 -2.96 18.93
N PRO A 275 -13.02 -2.72 19.40
CA PRO A 275 -12.69 -1.67 20.35
C PRO A 275 -12.50 -0.30 19.64
N ILE A 276 -13.51 0.15 18.90
CA ILE A 276 -13.54 1.43 18.19
C ILE A 276 -14.74 2.25 18.65
N ALA A 277 -14.76 3.54 18.33
CA ALA A 277 -15.97 4.36 18.50
C ALA A 277 -16.82 4.29 17.21
N GLU A 278 -18.14 4.52 17.36
CA GLU A 278 -19.05 4.66 16.22
C GLU A 278 -18.60 5.80 15.31
N ALA A 279 -18.40 7.00 15.85
CA ALA A 279 -17.82 8.12 15.13
C ALA A 279 -16.31 7.95 14.97
N PRO A 280 -15.72 8.22 13.78
CA PRO A 280 -14.28 8.30 13.61
C PRO A 280 -13.72 9.53 14.37
N LEU A 281 -12.41 9.59 14.53
CA LEU A 281 -11.78 10.82 14.99
C LEU A 281 -12.08 11.96 14.00
N ASP A 282 -12.48 13.10 14.55
CA ASP A 282 -12.63 14.31 13.75
C ASP A 282 -11.26 14.83 13.22
N ALA A 283 -11.28 15.93 12.47
CA ALA A 283 -10.05 16.49 11.91
C ALA A 283 -9.02 16.85 12.99
N ARG A 284 -9.46 17.37 14.14
CA ARG A 284 -8.58 17.74 15.25
C ARG A 284 -8.00 16.49 15.94
N GLY A 285 -8.84 15.50 16.19
CA GLY A 285 -8.43 14.23 16.80
C GLY A 285 -7.49 13.45 15.90
N SER A 286 -7.77 13.38 14.60
CA SER A 286 -6.89 12.74 13.60
C SER A 286 -5.52 13.42 13.51
N CYS A 287 -5.50 14.76 13.46
CA CYS A 287 -4.26 15.54 13.46
C CYS A 287 -3.45 15.28 14.74
N PHE A 288 -4.09 15.34 15.92
CA PHE A 288 -3.43 15.07 17.19
C PHE A 288 -2.88 13.65 17.25
N PHE A 289 -3.67 12.64 16.83
CA PHE A 289 -3.21 11.25 16.79
C PHE A 289 -1.91 11.12 15.98
N LYS A 290 -1.87 11.70 14.79
CA LYS A 290 -0.69 11.65 13.89
C LYS A 290 0.56 12.28 14.49
N THR A 291 0.44 13.24 15.41
CA THR A 291 1.59 13.87 16.09
C THR A 291 2.19 13.02 17.18
N VAL A 292 1.39 12.17 17.83
CA VAL A 292 1.81 11.36 18.98
C VAL A 292 2.02 9.89 18.64
N TYR A 293 1.49 9.42 17.52
CA TYR A 293 1.53 8.02 17.12
C TYR A 293 2.94 7.58 16.75
N GLN A 294 3.37 6.47 17.34
CA GLN A 294 4.60 5.79 16.99
C GLN A 294 4.27 4.41 16.41
N ASN A 295 4.72 4.16 15.19
CA ASN A 295 4.54 2.84 14.60
C ASN A 295 5.23 1.77 15.44
N PRO A 296 4.60 0.61 15.66
CA PRO A 296 5.24 -0.51 16.33
C PRO A 296 6.56 -0.87 15.65
N ALA A 297 7.56 -1.21 16.45
CA ALA A 297 8.83 -1.71 15.94
C ALA A 297 8.59 -2.87 14.95
N ARG A 298 9.30 -2.85 13.85
CA ARG A 298 9.27 -3.95 12.89
C ARG A 298 9.86 -5.20 13.51
N ASP A 299 9.39 -6.33 13.04
CA ASP A 299 10.02 -7.61 13.33
C ASP A 299 11.38 -7.65 12.62
N THR A 300 12.46 -7.68 13.38
CA THR A 300 13.83 -7.57 12.85
C THR A 300 14.37 -8.91 12.33
N SER A 301 13.61 -9.99 12.44
CA SER A 301 14.06 -11.32 12.01
C SER A 301 14.27 -11.46 10.50
N GLN A 302 13.78 -10.50 9.69
CA GLN A 302 13.93 -10.48 8.23
C GLN A 302 14.36 -9.10 7.68
N GLN A 303 14.97 -8.25 8.49
CA GLN A 303 15.23 -6.87 8.10
C GLN A 303 16.71 -6.56 8.06
N PHE A 304 17.16 -5.97 6.96
CA PHE A 304 18.38 -5.20 6.92
C PHE A 304 18.16 -3.87 7.63
N ILE A 305 19.05 -3.54 8.55
CA ILE A 305 19.08 -2.23 9.19
C ILE A 305 19.86 -1.32 8.26
N ASP A 306 19.20 -0.25 7.77
CA ASP A 306 19.90 0.80 7.03
C ASP A 306 21.01 1.34 7.92
N PRO A 307 22.22 1.56 7.40
CA PRO A 307 23.20 2.31 8.14
C PRO A 307 22.66 3.73 8.44
N GLU A 308 22.76 4.17 9.68
CA GLU A 308 22.44 5.53 10.12
C GLU A 308 23.33 6.58 9.43
#